data_33e7537bf6f168d3d1bd389942e51375
#
_entry.id   33e7537bf6f168d3d1bd389942e51375
#
_cell.length_a   1.000
_cell.length_b   1.000
_cell.length_c   1.000
_cell.angle_alpha   90.00
_cell.angle_beta   90.00
_cell.angle_gamma   90.00
#
_symmetry.space_group_name_H-M   'P 1'
#
loop_
_entity.id
_entity.type
_entity.pdbx_description
1 polymer ?
#
loop_
_entity_poly.entity_id
_entity_poly.type
_entity_poly.pdbx_seq_one_letter_code
_entity_poly.pdbx_strand_id
1 'polypeptide(L)'
;MLRWAKARTAATVQSFRATGRMHVDDEVWRRATTVFHGFRLDDEGTEAEMRRLHGQGYLADPHTAIGVAAARALPCPAAGVPTVAMATAHPAKFPDAVERATGVRPPLPPRLDDLYRRDERLTVAPNDLGVVETAVRAFARRNTARAPLPATA
;
A
#
# COMPACT_ATOMS: atom_id res chain seq x y z
N MET A 1 26.89 6.41 7.49
CA MET A 1 25.99 6.45 6.32
C MET A 1 24.51 6.69 6.67
N LEU A 2 23.90 5.94 7.59
CA LEU A 2 22.46 6.04 7.93
C LEU A 2 21.98 7.39 8.50
N ARG A 3 22.77 8.09 9.31
CA ARG A 3 22.39 9.38 9.91
C ARG A 3 22.30 10.52 8.89
N TRP A 4 23.17 10.51 7.88
CA TRP A 4 23.18 11.51 6.82
C TRP A 4 22.00 11.37 5.87
N ALA A 5 21.64 10.13 5.52
CA ALA A 5 20.45 9.83 4.73
C ALA A 5 19.16 10.30 5.42
N LYS A 6 19.03 10.09 6.74
CA LYS A 6 17.86 10.53 7.53
C LYS A 6 17.68 12.06 7.50
N ALA A 7 18.75 12.84 7.65
CA ALA A 7 18.67 14.30 7.66
C ALA A 7 18.23 14.86 6.29
N ARG A 8 18.77 14.33 5.20
CA ARG A 8 18.35 14.73 3.84
C ARG A 8 16.89 14.36 3.56
N THR A 9 16.47 13.16 3.92
CA THR A 9 15.07 12.74 3.77
C THR A 9 14.12 13.63 4.56
N ALA A 10 14.47 13.96 5.81
CA ALA A 10 13.65 14.85 6.63
C ALA A 10 13.51 16.24 6.00
N ALA A 11 14.62 16.84 5.54
CA ALA A 11 14.59 18.14 4.86
C ALA A 11 13.76 18.12 3.57
N THR A 12 13.89 17.06 2.77
CA THR A 12 13.10 16.87 1.55
C THR A 12 11.60 16.76 1.85
N VAL A 13 11.23 15.99 2.87
CA VAL A 13 9.82 15.85 3.30
C VAL A 13 9.27 17.17 3.86
N GLN A 14 10.06 17.93 4.64
CA GLN A 14 9.65 19.23 5.13
C GLN A 14 9.42 20.23 3.99
N SER A 15 10.33 20.27 3.02
CA SER A 15 10.18 21.10 1.82
C SER A 15 8.93 20.71 1.03
N PHE A 16 8.70 19.42 0.82
CA PHE A 16 7.49 18.93 0.16
C PHE A 16 6.21 19.38 0.88
N ARG A 17 6.15 19.25 2.20
CA ARG A 17 4.99 19.70 2.99
C ARG A 17 4.75 21.21 2.89
N ALA A 18 5.80 22.00 2.79
CA ALA A 18 5.70 23.45 2.69
C ALA A 18 5.32 23.94 1.28
N THR A 19 5.79 23.26 0.23
CA THR A 19 5.69 23.73 -1.15
C THR A 19 4.76 22.90 -2.04
N GLY A 20 4.33 21.72 -1.60
CA GLY A 20 3.61 20.73 -2.42
C GLY A 20 4.47 20.07 -3.51
N ARG A 21 5.77 20.36 -3.55
CA ARG A 21 6.69 19.85 -4.57
C ARG A 21 7.88 19.15 -3.92
N MET A 22 8.23 17.98 -4.44
CA MET A 22 9.44 17.26 -4.04
C MET A 22 10.51 17.47 -5.10
N HIS A 23 11.63 18.07 -4.70
CA HIS A 23 12.80 18.14 -5.56
C HIS A 23 13.71 16.93 -5.27
N VAL A 24 14.11 16.25 -6.32
CA VAL A 24 15.06 15.13 -6.27
C VAL A 24 16.25 15.51 -7.14
N ASP A 25 17.47 15.35 -6.62
CA ASP A 25 18.68 15.64 -7.36
C ASP A 25 18.75 14.81 -8.67
N ASP A 26 19.19 15.40 -9.77
CA ASP A 26 19.21 14.78 -11.09
C ASP A 26 20.00 13.46 -11.13
N GLU A 27 21.06 13.35 -10.37
CA GLU A 27 21.85 12.12 -10.27
C GLU A 27 21.04 11.02 -9.57
N VAL A 28 20.37 11.36 -8.46
CA VAL A 28 19.49 10.42 -7.73
C VAL A 28 18.33 10.00 -8.62
N TRP A 29 17.71 10.94 -9.33
CA TRP A 29 16.64 10.66 -10.28
C TRP A 29 17.09 9.71 -11.39
N ARG A 30 18.19 10.01 -12.07
CA ARG A 30 18.75 9.14 -13.13
C ARG A 30 19.03 7.72 -12.63
N ARG A 31 19.59 7.57 -11.43
CA ARG A 31 19.83 6.25 -10.83
C ARG A 31 18.53 5.53 -10.46
N ALA A 32 17.55 6.23 -9.91
CA ALA A 32 16.26 5.63 -9.56
C ALA A 32 15.54 5.12 -10.82
N THR A 33 15.52 5.89 -11.90
CA THR A 33 14.82 5.52 -13.14
C THR A 33 15.47 4.40 -13.95
N THR A 34 16.69 3.95 -13.61
CA THR A 34 17.24 2.71 -14.17
C THR A 34 16.56 1.45 -13.62
N VAL A 35 15.88 1.55 -12.47
CA VAL A 35 15.26 0.41 -11.76
C VAL A 35 13.76 0.59 -11.60
N PHE A 36 13.31 1.82 -11.38
CA PHE A 36 11.92 2.13 -11.09
C PHE A 36 11.26 2.88 -12.26
N HIS A 37 10.08 2.44 -12.65
CA HIS A 37 9.22 3.12 -13.61
C HIS A 37 7.96 3.61 -12.93
N GLY A 38 7.62 4.90 -13.13
CA GLY A 38 6.37 5.46 -12.66
C GLY A 38 5.22 5.10 -13.59
N PHE A 39 4.07 4.76 -13.00
CA PHE A 39 2.83 4.55 -13.73
C PHE A 39 1.68 5.16 -12.94
N ARG A 40 0.69 5.69 -13.63
CA ARG A 40 -0.52 6.23 -13.01
C ARG A 40 -1.74 5.99 -13.91
N LEU A 41 -2.89 5.85 -13.30
CA LEU A 41 -4.20 6.01 -13.92
C LEU A 41 -4.96 7.12 -13.18
N ASP A 42 -5.86 7.77 -13.88
CA ASP A 42 -6.92 8.57 -13.27
C ASP A 42 -8.05 7.67 -12.75
N ASP A 43 -9.08 8.26 -12.17
CA ASP A 43 -10.18 7.50 -11.59
C ASP A 43 -10.94 6.70 -12.66
N GLU A 44 -11.17 7.29 -13.85
CA GLU A 44 -11.87 6.63 -14.94
C GLU A 44 -11.09 5.40 -15.45
N GLY A 45 -9.78 5.55 -15.67
CA GLY A 45 -8.89 4.47 -16.08
C GLY A 45 -8.79 3.38 -15.00
N THR A 46 -8.78 3.76 -13.73
CA THR A 46 -8.77 2.83 -12.60
C THR A 46 -10.06 2.02 -12.55
N GLU A 47 -11.22 2.65 -12.68
CA GLU A 47 -12.52 1.98 -12.72
C GLU A 47 -12.66 1.06 -13.95
N ALA A 48 -12.18 1.51 -15.11
CA ALA A 48 -12.17 0.69 -16.32
C ALA A 48 -11.35 -0.59 -16.13
N GLU A 49 -10.18 -0.50 -15.48
CA GLU A 49 -9.36 -1.67 -15.19
C GLU A 49 -10.00 -2.59 -14.15
N MET A 50 -10.66 -2.04 -13.11
CA MET A 50 -11.43 -2.84 -12.15
C MET A 50 -12.57 -3.61 -12.84
N ARG A 51 -13.32 -2.98 -13.76
CA ARG A 51 -14.35 -3.64 -14.57
C ARG A 51 -13.77 -4.76 -15.43
N ARG A 52 -12.63 -4.50 -16.06
CA ARG A 52 -11.94 -5.50 -16.88
C ARG A 52 -11.55 -6.73 -16.06
N LEU A 53 -10.95 -6.53 -14.89
CA LEU A 53 -10.55 -7.62 -14.00
C LEU A 53 -11.76 -8.39 -13.47
N HIS A 54 -12.84 -7.67 -13.10
CA HIS A 54 -14.09 -8.29 -12.67
C HIS A 54 -14.69 -9.19 -13.77
N GLY A 55 -14.69 -8.75 -15.02
CA GLY A 55 -15.11 -9.55 -16.17
C GLY A 55 -14.26 -10.80 -16.40
N GLN A 56 -13.06 -10.87 -15.83
CA GLN A 56 -12.18 -12.04 -15.82
C GLN A 56 -12.31 -12.89 -14.53
N GLY A 57 -13.29 -12.59 -13.68
CA GLY A 57 -13.53 -13.31 -12.44
C GLY A 57 -12.69 -12.85 -11.24
N TYR A 58 -11.97 -11.73 -11.35
CA TYR A 58 -11.13 -11.20 -10.26
C TYR A 58 -11.64 -9.85 -9.76
N LEU A 59 -12.14 -9.80 -8.53
CA LEU A 59 -12.59 -8.56 -7.89
C LEU A 59 -11.38 -7.85 -7.26
N ALA A 60 -10.90 -6.80 -7.91
CA ALA A 60 -9.74 -6.03 -7.49
C ALA A 60 -10.13 -4.77 -6.70
N ASP A 61 -9.26 -4.34 -5.79
CA ASP A 61 -9.26 -3.00 -5.24
C ASP A 61 -8.59 -2.00 -6.21
N PRO A 62 -8.81 -0.67 -6.04
CA PRO A 62 -8.25 0.33 -6.96
C PRO A 62 -6.72 0.27 -7.10
N HIS A 63 -5.99 0.01 -6.02
CA HIS A 63 -4.52 -0.03 -6.05
C HIS A 63 -4.00 -1.25 -6.82
N THR A 64 -4.63 -2.40 -6.60
CA THR A 64 -4.33 -3.62 -7.34
C THR A 64 -4.63 -3.45 -8.83
N ALA A 65 -5.74 -2.79 -9.18
CA ALA A 65 -6.10 -2.50 -10.57
C ALA A 65 -5.01 -1.66 -11.26
N ILE A 66 -4.52 -0.59 -10.62
CA ILE A 66 -3.42 0.22 -11.16
C ILE A 66 -2.15 -0.62 -11.32
N GLY A 67 -1.81 -1.47 -10.35
CA GLY A 67 -0.65 -2.37 -10.43
C GLY A 67 -0.73 -3.34 -11.59
N VAL A 68 -1.89 -3.93 -11.85
CA VAL A 68 -2.11 -4.85 -12.99
C VAL A 68 -2.06 -4.09 -14.31
N ALA A 69 -2.65 -2.89 -14.38
CA ALA A 69 -2.56 -2.04 -15.57
C ALA A 69 -1.11 -1.67 -15.89
N ALA A 70 -0.31 -1.32 -14.87
CA ALA A 70 1.12 -1.05 -15.00
C ALA A 70 1.87 -2.28 -15.53
N ALA A 71 1.62 -3.46 -14.98
CA ALA A 71 2.26 -4.70 -15.41
C ALA A 71 1.97 -5.05 -16.87
N ARG A 72 0.80 -4.65 -17.40
CA ARG A 72 0.44 -4.83 -18.81
C ARG A 72 1.03 -3.78 -19.72
N ALA A 73 1.15 -2.54 -19.26
CA ALA A 73 1.60 -1.40 -20.06
C ALA A 73 3.13 -1.30 -20.15
N LEU A 74 3.83 -1.75 -19.12
CA LEU A 74 5.28 -1.66 -19.07
C LEU A 74 5.92 -2.89 -19.74
N PRO A 75 7.03 -2.71 -20.46
CA PRO A 75 7.72 -3.82 -21.13
C PRO A 75 8.27 -4.80 -20.08
N CYS A 76 8.07 -6.09 -20.31
CA CYS A 76 8.74 -7.12 -19.54
C CYS A 76 10.26 -7.06 -19.84
N PRO A 77 11.13 -6.96 -18.82
CA PRO A 77 12.57 -6.74 -19.03
C PRO A 77 13.28 -7.93 -19.69
N ALA A 78 12.72 -9.15 -19.61
CA ALA A 78 13.31 -10.33 -20.26
C ALA A 78 12.25 -11.40 -20.53
N ALA A 79 12.41 -12.12 -21.65
CA ALA A 79 11.55 -13.26 -21.98
C ALA A 79 11.67 -14.36 -20.89
N GLY A 80 10.54 -14.90 -20.46
CA GLY A 80 10.48 -15.97 -19.46
C GLY A 80 10.55 -15.53 -18.00
N VAL A 81 10.76 -14.23 -17.74
CA VAL A 81 10.68 -13.69 -16.36
C VAL A 81 9.23 -13.29 -16.05
N PRO A 82 8.62 -13.84 -15.00
CA PRO A 82 7.24 -13.49 -14.66
C PRO A 82 7.17 -12.06 -14.13
N THR A 83 6.13 -11.32 -14.53
CA THR A 83 5.76 -10.04 -13.93
C THR A 83 4.79 -10.30 -12.78
N VAL A 84 5.10 -9.77 -11.60
CA VAL A 84 4.27 -9.93 -10.40
C VAL A 84 3.59 -8.59 -10.09
N ALA A 85 2.26 -8.56 -10.17
CA ALA A 85 1.47 -7.44 -9.66
C ALA A 85 1.08 -7.70 -8.21
N MET A 86 1.47 -6.80 -7.30
CA MET A 86 1.18 -6.94 -5.88
C MET A 86 -0.26 -6.51 -5.57
N ALA A 87 -1.08 -7.43 -5.05
CA ALA A 87 -2.40 -7.12 -4.50
C ALA A 87 -2.22 -6.51 -3.09
N THR A 88 -2.11 -5.20 -3.02
CA THR A 88 -1.72 -4.48 -1.81
C THR A 88 -2.87 -4.19 -0.85
N ALA A 89 -4.11 -4.38 -1.27
CA ALA A 89 -5.30 -4.21 -0.44
C ALA A 89 -6.41 -5.21 -0.79
N HIS A 90 -7.31 -5.45 0.17
CA HIS A 90 -8.53 -6.21 -0.08
C HIS A 90 -9.63 -5.27 -0.63
N PRO A 91 -10.47 -5.71 -1.59
CA PRO A 91 -11.56 -4.89 -2.16
C PRO A 91 -12.50 -4.28 -1.12
N ALA A 92 -12.81 -5.02 -0.05
CA ALA A 92 -13.66 -4.54 1.05
C ALA A 92 -13.11 -3.31 1.80
N LYS A 93 -11.86 -2.93 1.57
CA LYS A 93 -11.28 -1.69 2.12
C LYS A 93 -11.75 -0.44 1.36
N PHE A 94 -12.21 -0.63 0.14
CA PHE A 94 -12.68 0.44 -0.76
C PHE A 94 -14.06 0.09 -1.35
N PRO A 95 -15.07 -0.22 -0.51
CA PRO A 95 -16.32 -0.81 -0.96
C PRO A 95 -17.06 0.06 -1.98
N ASP A 96 -17.10 1.37 -1.75
CA ASP A 96 -17.83 2.29 -2.62
C ASP A 96 -17.18 2.44 -4.00
N ALA A 97 -15.84 2.45 -4.08
CA ALA A 97 -15.13 2.50 -5.35
C ALA A 97 -15.28 1.19 -6.14
N VAL A 98 -15.23 0.05 -5.45
CA VAL A 98 -15.42 -1.27 -6.08
C VAL A 98 -16.85 -1.42 -6.60
N GLU A 99 -17.84 -1.07 -5.79
CA GLU A 99 -19.26 -1.13 -6.17
C GLU A 99 -19.56 -0.21 -7.36
N ARG A 100 -19.06 1.02 -7.33
CA ARG A 100 -19.23 1.97 -8.45
C ARG A 100 -18.62 1.44 -9.75
N ALA A 101 -17.46 0.80 -9.67
CA ALA A 101 -16.78 0.27 -10.85
C ALA A 101 -17.41 -1.02 -11.38
N THR A 102 -17.83 -1.93 -10.51
CA THR A 102 -18.17 -3.32 -10.88
C THR A 102 -19.63 -3.69 -10.65
N GLY A 103 -20.40 -2.86 -9.93
CA GLY A 103 -21.75 -3.18 -9.47
C GLY A 103 -21.79 -4.14 -8.28
N VAL A 104 -20.63 -4.57 -7.77
CA VAL A 104 -20.53 -5.53 -6.67
C VAL A 104 -19.97 -4.85 -5.43
N ARG A 105 -20.75 -4.87 -4.33
CA ARG A 105 -20.24 -4.47 -3.02
C ARG A 105 -19.44 -5.61 -2.40
N PRO A 106 -18.12 -5.44 -2.23
CA PRO A 106 -17.26 -6.53 -1.80
C PRO A 106 -17.55 -6.93 -0.34
N PRO A 107 -17.74 -8.22 -0.04
CA PRO A 107 -17.90 -8.69 1.33
C PRO A 107 -16.58 -8.59 2.11
N LEU A 108 -16.68 -8.50 3.44
CA LEU A 108 -15.50 -8.69 4.29
C LEU A 108 -14.95 -10.12 4.14
N PRO A 109 -13.63 -10.30 4.32
CA PRO A 109 -13.07 -11.65 4.42
C PRO A 109 -13.76 -12.44 5.54
N PRO A 110 -14.02 -13.76 5.38
CA PRO A 110 -14.74 -14.56 6.39
C PRO A 110 -14.17 -14.45 7.81
N ARG A 111 -12.86 -14.36 7.95
CA ARG A 111 -12.17 -14.19 9.26
C ARG A 111 -12.36 -12.81 9.90
N LEU A 112 -12.97 -11.86 9.19
CA LEU A 112 -13.20 -10.47 9.60
C LEU A 112 -14.66 -10.05 9.41
N ASP A 113 -15.58 -11.00 9.32
CA ASP A 113 -17.01 -10.74 9.07
C ASP A 113 -17.68 -9.91 10.19
N ASP A 114 -17.11 -9.96 11.39
CA ASP A 114 -17.54 -9.22 12.58
C ASP A 114 -16.79 -7.88 12.79
N LEU A 115 -15.91 -7.49 11.85
CA LEU A 115 -15.01 -6.33 12.01
C LEU A 115 -15.74 -5.05 12.44
N TYR A 116 -16.89 -4.77 11.82
CA TYR A 116 -17.68 -3.56 12.14
C TYR A 116 -18.49 -3.65 13.44
N ARG A 117 -18.50 -4.82 14.09
CA ARG A 117 -19.14 -5.04 15.40
C ARG A 117 -18.13 -5.09 16.54
N ARG A 118 -16.84 -5.08 16.22
CA ARG A 118 -15.77 -5.09 17.23
C ARG A 118 -15.59 -3.70 17.81
N ASP A 119 -15.31 -3.65 19.11
CA ASP A 119 -14.90 -2.41 19.77
C ASP A 119 -13.54 -1.94 19.22
N GLU A 120 -13.45 -0.65 18.94
CA GLU A 120 -12.17 -0.04 18.56
C GLU A 120 -11.22 -0.03 19.75
N ARG A 121 -9.99 -0.47 19.51
CA ARG A 121 -8.89 -0.43 20.48
C ARG A 121 -7.85 0.56 20.01
N LEU A 122 -7.97 1.78 20.47
CA LEU A 122 -7.03 2.84 20.16
C LEU A 122 -6.41 3.41 21.43
N THR A 123 -5.20 3.90 21.32
CA THR A 123 -4.52 4.68 22.35
C THR A 123 -4.07 5.99 21.74
N VAL A 124 -4.51 7.11 22.30
CA VAL A 124 -4.05 8.43 21.88
C VAL A 124 -2.70 8.70 22.54
N ALA A 125 -1.71 9.02 21.73
CA ALA A 125 -0.39 9.39 22.19
C ALA A 125 -0.06 10.84 21.77
N PRO A 126 0.69 11.61 22.56
CA PRO A 126 1.20 12.91 22.13
C PRO A 126 2.13 12.75 20.92
N ASN A 127 2.28 13.82 20.13
CA ASN A 127 3.21 13.85 18.99
C ASN A 127 4.67 13.97 19.49
N ASP A 128 5.11 12.94 20.19
CA ASP A 128 6.46 12.80 20.73
C ASP A 128 7.02 11.43 20.35
N LEU A 129 8.18 11.43 19.68
CA LEU A 129 8.80 10.21 19.17
C LEU A 129 9.15 9.22 20.29
N GLY A 130 9.67 9.70 21.44
CA GLY A 130 10.06 8.86 22.56
C GLY A 130 8.88 8.15 23.20
N VAL A 131 7.73 8.85 23.30
CA VAL A 131 6.48 8.27 23.81
C VAL A 131 5.97 7.18 22.85
N VAL A 132 5.98 7.46 21.55
CA VAL A 132 5.54 6.49 20.52
C VAL A 132 6.47 5.27 20.49
N GLU A 133 7.79 5.45 20.52
CA GLU A 133 8.75 4.35 20.57
C GLU A 133 8.57 3.49 21.82
N THR A 134 8.31 4.10 22.96
CA THR A 134 8.07 3.38 24.22
C THR A 134 6.80 2.54 24.13
N ALA A 135 5.72 3.10 23.58
CA ALA A 135 4.46 2.38 23.38
C ALA A 135 4.63 1.19 22.42
N VAL A 136 5.35 1.38 21.30
CA VAL A 136 5.64 0.30 20.33
C VAL A 136 6.47 -0.81 20.97
N ARG A 137 7.51 -0.46 21.75
CA ARG A 137 8.34 -1.45 22.44
C ARG A 137 7.54 -2.25 23.49
N ALA A 138 6.66 -1.58 24.23
CA ALA A 138 5.78 -2.24 25.22
C ALA A 138 4.78 -3.18 24.54
N PHE A 139 4.24 -2.80 23.38
CA PHE A 139 3.36 -3.65 22.60
C PHE A 139 4.08 -4.87 22.03
N ALA A 140 5.26 -4.69 21.46
CA ALA A 140 6.08 -5.77 20.90
C ALA A 140 6.43 -6.81 21.96
N ARG A 141 6.84 -6.40 23.16
CA ARG A 141 7.17 -7.31 24.27
C ARG A 141 5.97 -8.14 24.74
N ARG A 142 4.77 -7.55 24.76
CA ARG A 142 3.53 -8.29 25.11
C ARG A 142 3.19 -9.36 24.06
N ASN A 143 3.49 -9.12 22.79
CA ASN A 143 3.24 -10.09 21.73
C ASN A 143 4.27 -11.21 21.64
N THR A 144 5.52 -10.98 22.03
CA THR A 144 6.54 -12.04 22.11
C THR A 144 6.31 -13.01 23.28
N ALA A 145 5.58 -12.58 24.32
CA ALA A 145 5.16 -13.45 25.42
C ALA A 145 3.93 -14.33 25.07
N ARG A 146 3.27 -14.09 23.96
CA ARG A 146 2.21 -14.94 23.40
C ARG A 146 2.86 -16.06 22.61
N ALA A 147 2.61 -17.33 22.99
CA ALA A 147 3.13 -18.51 22.29
C ALA A 147 2.92 -18.44 20.77
N PRO A 148 3.85 -19.00 19.98
CA PRO A 148 3.71 -19.03 18.53
C PRO A 148 2.40 -19.71 18.14
N LEU A 149 1.70 -19.16 17.16
CA LEU A 149 0.54 -19.80 16.55
C LEU A 149 0.95 -21.18 16.07
N PRO A 150 0.15 -22.25 16.31
CA PRO A 150 0.45 -23.57 15.77
C PRO A 150 0.58 -23.45 14.25
N ALA A 151 1.64 -24.01 13.69
CA ALA A 151 1.79 -24.14 12.26
C ALA A 151 0.60 -24.93 11.72
N THR A 152 -0.19 -24.29 10.87
CA THR A 152 -1.24 -24.99 10.12
C THR A 152 -0.55 -25.90 9.13
N ALA A 153 -0.76 -27.21 9.30
CA ALA A 153 -0.39 -28.24 8.35
C ALA A 153 -1.20 -28.10 7.06
#